data_15d1082a88af1054b83bf470ad74a604
#
_entry.id   15d1082a88af1054b83bf470ad74a604
#
_cell.length_a   1.000
_cell.length_b   1.000
_cell.length_c   1.000
_cell.angle_alpha   90.00
_cell.angle_beta   90.00
_cell.angle_gamma   90.00
#
_symmetry.space_group_name_H-M   'P 1'
#
loop_
_entity.id
_entity.type
_entity.pdbx_description
1 polymer ?
#
loop_
_entity_poly.entity_id
_entity_poly.type
_entity_poly.pdbx_seq_one_letter_code
_entity_poly.pdbx_strand_id
1 'polypeptide(L)'
;MPHAAPVPADVAAALAALGEPRPMRRGSLTTRRMQCGQRGCPCQRDAAARHGPYTEWSRVVGGRRQSRYLSPAQADRVRAQIAAGLGFRRSVERLWEAAERWADAERSSDTAREAAEERGSGTNCRRRSQPRSPH
;
A
#
# COMPACT_ATOMS: atom_id res chain seq x y z
N MET A 1 -27.33 17.81 -7.24
CA MET A 1 -25.89 17.52 -7.06
C MET A 1 -25.72 16.78 -5.75
N PRO A 2 -25.24 15.55 -5.73
CA PRO A 2 -24.93 14.90 -4.48
C PRO A 2 -23.82 15.71 -3.79
N HIS A 3 -24.09 16.16 -2.59
CA HIS A 3 -23.12 16.83 -1.74
C HIS A 3 -22.08 15.76 -1.35
N ALA A 4 -20.94 15.73 -2.02
CA ALA A 4 -19.87 14.84 -1.62
C ALA A 4 -19.51 15.18 -0.16
N ALA A 5 -19.54 14.17 0.70
CA ALA A 5 -19.13 14.34 2.09
C ALA A 5 -17.72 14.92 2.15
N PRO A 6 -17.39 15.79 3.09
CA PRO A 6 -16.06 16.36 3.20
C PRO A 6 -15.05 15.24 3.46
N VAL A 7 -13.87 15.34 2.83
CA VAL A 7 -12.79 14.38 3.01
C VAL A 7 -12.38 14.34 4.48
N PRO A 8 -12.38 13.17 5.14
CA PRO A 8 -11.94 13.05 6.52
C PRO A 8 -10.49 13.50 6.72
N ALA A 9 -10.18 14.03 7.90
CA ALA A 9 -8.86 14.57 8.22
C ALA A 9 -7.76 13.49 8.17
N ASP A 10 -8.06 12.27 8.54
CA ASP A 10 -7.12 11.14 8.49
C ASP A 10 -6.82 10.72 7.05
N VAL A 11 -7.80 10.75 6.14
CA VAL A 11 -7.62 10.52 4.71
C VAL A 11 -6.75 11.63 4.10
N ALA A 12 -7.05 12.88 4.41
CA ALA A 12 -6.26 14.03 3.94
C ALA A 12 -4.80 13.96 4.44
N ALA A 13 -4.59 13.60 5.71
CA ALA A 13 -3.26 13.42 6.29
C ALA A 13 -2.49 12.26 5.64
N ALA A 14 -3.16 11.12 5.40
CA ALA A 14 -2.56 9.97 4.74
C ALA A 14 -2.17 10.27 3.28
N LEU A 15 -2.99 11.05 2.57
CA LEU A 15 -2.67 11.52 1.22
C LEU A 15 -1.44 12.44 1.22
N ALA A 16 -1.38 13.40 2.16
CA ALA A 16 -0.25 14.30 2.30
C ALA A 16 1.06 13.56 2.65
N ALA A 17 0.97 12.45 3.37
CA ALA A 17 2.11 11.62 3.74
C ALA A 17 2.77 10.88 2.56
N LEU A 18 2.14 10.83 1.38
CA LEU A 18 2.78 10.32 0.16
C LEU A 18 3.97 11.18 -0.26
N GLY A 19 3.94 12.47 0.05
CA GLY A 19 5.03 13.41 -0.16
C GLY A 19 5.30 13.74 -1.63
N GLU A 20 6.45 14.37 -1.86
CA GLU A 20 6.88 14.77 -3.19
C GLU A 20 7.36 13.58 -4.03
N PRO A 21 7.17 13.61 -5.36
CA PRO A 21 7.73 12.62 -6.26
C PRO A 21 9.26 12.54 -6.11
N ARG A 22 9.76 11.33 -6.04
CA ARG A 22 11.21 11.04 -5.88
C ARG A 22 11.57 9.72 -6.55
N PRO A 23 12.84 9.52 -6.95
CA PRO A 23 13.27 8.25 -7.49
C PRO A 23 13.08 7.12 -6.47
N MET A 24 12.37 6.09 -6.88
CA MET A 24 12.10 4.90 -6.08
C MET A 24 12.39 3.65 -6.90
N ARG A 25 12.71 2.57 -6.24
CA ARG A 25 13.06 1.32 -6.91
C ARG A 25 12.48 0.13 -6.16
N ARG A 26 12.01 -0.85 -6.92
CA ARG A 26 11.64 -2.17 -6.42
C ARG A 26 12.85 -3.08 -6.42
N GLY A 27 12.79 -4.16 -5.66
CA GLY A 27 13.79 -5.19 -5.64
C GLY A 27 14.57 -5.26 -4.34
N SER A 28 15.66 -5.98 -4.36
CA SER A 28 16.53 -6.21 -3.22
C SER A 28 17.99 -6.11 -3.59
N LEU A 29 18.82 -5.83 -2.59
CA LEU A 29 20.27 -5.88 -2.71
C LEU A 29 20.80 -7.12 -1.98
N THR A 30 21.71 -7.83 -2.62
CA THR A 30 22.44 -8.93 -2.04
C THR A 30 23.93 -8.71 -2.23
N THR A 31 24.70 -8.83 -1.16
CA THR A 31 26.16 -8.72 -1.21
C THR A 31 26.76 -10.10 -0.97
N ARG A 32 27.66 -10.50 -1.86
CA ARG A 32 28.32 -11.82 -1.79
C ARG A 32 29.74 -11.80 -2.30
N ARG A 33 30.51 -12.77 -1.84
CA ARG A 33 31.82 -13.09 -2.36
C ARG A 33 31.72 -14.33 -3.25
N MET A 34 32.52 -14.38 -4.32
CA MET A 34 32.42 -15.41 -5.35
C MET A 34 33.76 -16.03 -5.66
N GLN A 35 33.71 -17.28 -6.08
CA GLN A 35 34.84 -17.93 -6.74
C GLN A 35 34.98 -17.47 -8.19
N CYS A 36 36.19 -17.29 -8.67
CA CYS A 36 36.44 -17.05 -10.10
C CYS A 36 36.61 -18.37 -10.87
N GLY A 37 36.55 -18.29 -12.20
CA GLY A 37 36.74 -19.46 -13.06
C GLY A 37 38.19 -19.84 -13.32
N GLN A 38 39.18 -19.15 -12.74
CA GLN A 38 40.60 -19.41 -12.98
C GLN A 38 41.12 -20.59 -12.17
N ARG A 39 41.71 -21.56 -12.86
CA ARG A 39 42.40 -22.65 -12.20
C ARG A 39 43.61 -22.10 -11.45
N GLY A 40 43.85 -22.61 -10.23
CA GLY A 40 44.96 -22.20 -9.38
C GLY A 40 44.74 -20.95 -8.57
N CYS A 41 43.61 -20.25 -8.72
CA CYS A 41 43.26 -19.14 -7.85
C CYS A 41 42.98 -19.63 -6.42
N PRO A 42 43.55 -18.99 -5.38
CA PRO A 42 43.30 -19.34 -3.98
C PRO A 42 41.83 -19.41 -3.60
N CYS A 43 40.95 -18.64 -4.28
CA CYS A 43 39.51 -18.66 -4.05
C CYS A 43 38.84 -20.02 -4.28
N GLN A 44 39.48 -20.91 -5.04
CA GLN A 44 38.97 -22.26 -5.30
C GLN A 44 39.09 -23.18 -4.08
N ARG A 45 40.01 -22.89 -3.18
CA ARG A 45 40.37 -23.75 -2.01
C ARG A 45 40.09 -23.08 -0.66
N ASP A 46 40.06 -21.76 -0.64
CA ASP A 46 39.89 -20.96 0.57
C ASP A 46 38.69 -19.98 0.44
N ALA A 47 37.69 -20.18 1.28
CA ALA A 47 36.52 -19.28 1.31
C ALA A 47 36.91 -17.84 1.66
N ALA A 48 37.96 -17.63 2.47
CA ALA A 48 38.43 -16.28 2.81
C ALA A 48 39.10 -15.56 1.64
N ALA A 49 39.57 -16.31 0.62
CA ALA A 49 40.18 -15.77 -0.58
C ALA A 49 39.17 -15.49 -1.71
N ARG A 50 37.88 -15.68 -1.49
CA ARG A 50 36.82 -15.37 -2.48
C ARG A 50 36.86 -13.90 -2.82
N HIS A 51 36.59 -13.64 -4.11
CA HIS A 51 36.57 -12.28 -4.66
C HIS A 51 35.32 -11.50 -4.24
N GLY A 52 35.45 -10.21 -4.18
CA GLY A 52 34.36 -9.29 -3.78
C GLY A 52 34.69 -8.53 -2.50
N PRO A 53 33.69 -7.96 -1.82
CA PRO A 53 32.26 -8.23 -2.00
C PRO A 53 31.67 -7.60 -3.27
N TYR A 54 30.76 -8.31 -3.91
CA TYR A 54 29.96 -7.81 -5.03
C TYR A 54 28.53 -7.59 -4.59
N THR A 55 27.98 -6.43 -4.90
CA THR A 55 26.58 -6.11 -4.62
C THR A 55 25.75 -6.24 -5.89
N GLU A 56 24.73 -7.07 -5.82
CA GLU A 56 23.79 -7.32 -6.89
C GLU A 56 22.42 -6.78 -6.50
N TRP A 57 21.84 -5.96 -7.37
CA TRP A 57 20.43 -5.58 -7.29
C TRP A 57 19.62 -6.52 -8.16
N SER A 58 18.51 -7.03 -7.62
CA SER A 58 17.58 -7.89 -8.37
C SER A 58 16.13 -7.48 -8.13
N ARG A 59 15.33 -7.66 -9.17
CA ARG A 59 13.87 -7.48 -9.14
C ARG A 59 13.19 -8.52 -10.03
N VAL A 60 11.88 -8.66 -9.86
CA VAL A 60 11.03 -9.45 -10.75
C VAL A 60 10.17 -8.51 -11.58
N VAL A 61 10.22 -8.67 -12.90
CA VAL A 61 9.42 -7.91 -13.87
C VAL A 61 8.79 -8.90 -14.84
N GLY A 62 7.44 -8.87 -14.93
CA GLY A 62 6.72 -9.80 -15.81
C GLY A 62 7.01 -11.27 -15.51
N GLY A 63 7.15 -11.65 -14.24
CA GLY A 63 7.48 -13.01 -13.82
C GLY A 63 8.95 -13.41 -14.02
N ARG A 64 9.79 -12.53 -14.57
CA ARG A 64 11.22 -12.81 -14.82
C ARG A 64 12.09 -12.04 -13.85
N ARG A 65 13.09 -12.74 -13.28
CA ARG A 65 14.12 -12.10 -12.47
C ARG A 65 15.10 -11.34 -13.38
N GLN A 66 15.30 -10.07 -13.05
CA GLN A 66 16.35 -9.24 -13.60
C GLN A 66 17.35 -8.93 -12.50
N SER A 67 18.64 -9.01 -12.80
CA SER A 67 19.68 -8.66 -11.84
C SER A 67 20.80 -7.89 -12.50
N ARG A 68 21.51 -7.09 -11.69
CA ARG A 68 22.61 -6.27 -12.14
C ARG A 68 23.61 -6.05 -11.00
N TYR A 69 24.88 -6.21 -11.30
CA TYR A 69 25.95 -5.85 -10.38
C TYR A 69 26.13 -4.33 -10.34
N LEU A 70 26.41 -3.83 -9.16
CA LEU A 70 26.51 -2.40 -8.87
C LEU A 70 27.89 -2.08 -8.29
N SER A 71 28.43 -0.90 -8.66
CA SER A 71 29.55 -0.31 -7.93
C SER A 71 29.11 0.10 -6.51
N PRO A 72 30.05 0.33 -5.55
CA PRO A 72 29.69 0.77 -4.21
C PRO A 72 28.84 2.04 -4.18
N ALA A 73 29.17 3.04 -5.01
CA ALA A 73 28.39 4.28 -5.11
C ALA A 73 26.98 4.04 -5.68
N GLN A 74 26.85 3.17 -6.69
CA GLN A 74 25.54 2.77 -7.22
C GLN A 74 24.73 2.00 -6.19
N ALA A 75 25.37 1.10 -5.42
CA ALA A 75 24.70 0.32 -4.39
C ALA A 75 24.09 1.21 -3.30
N ASP A 76 24.79 2.25 -2.85
CA ASP A 76 24.28 3.19 -1.86
C ASP A 76 23.06 3.95 -2.39
N ARG A 77 23.12 4.41 -3.62
CA ARG A 77 22.00 5.09 -4.28
C ARG A 77 20.79 4.16 -4.45
N VAL A 78 21.02 2.94 -4.93
CA VAL A 78 19.94 1.96 -5.11
C VAL A 78 19.32 1.56 -3.76
N ARG A 79 20.13 1.43 -2.71
CA ARG A 79 19.64 1.16 -1.35
C ARG A 79 18.70 2.26 -0.88
N ALA A 80 19.07 3.53 -1.06
CA ALA A 80 18.21 4.66 -0.72
C ALA A 80 16.91 4.68 -1.53
N GLN A 81 16.97 4.35 -2.83
CA GLN A 81 15.79 4.28 -3.70
C GLN A 81 14.86 3.13 -3.32
N ILE A 82 15.39 1.97 -2.92
CA ILE A 82 14.58 0.85 -2.41
C ILE A 82 13.91 1.24 -1.10
N ALA A 83 14.65 1.86 -0.17
CA ALA A 83 14.08 2.33 1.10
C ALA A 83 12.95 3.36 0.89
N ALA A 84 13.14 4.28 -0.06
CA ALA A 84 12.11 5.25 -0.45
C ALA A 84 10.86 4.56 -1.01
N GLY A 85 11.03 3.53 -1.84
CA GLY A 85 9.93 2.74 -2.40
C GLY A 85 9.15 1.96 -1.33
N LEU A 86 9.83 1.37 -0.36
CA LEU A 86 9.20 0.69 0.77
C LEU A 86 8.43 1.66 1.66
N GLY A 87 8.98 2.84 1.90
CA GLY A 87 8.31 3.90 2.65
C GLY A 87 7.04 4.38 1.94
N PHE A 88 7.11 4.60 0.64
CA PHE A 88 5.97 4.97 -0.19
C PHE A 88 4.86 3.91 -0.15
N ARG A 89 5.20 2.63 -0.29
CA ARG A 89 4.22 1.53 -0.19
C ARG A 89 3.49 1.52 1.14
N ARG A 90 4.19 1.76 2.26
CA ARG A 90 3.57 1.87 3.58
C ARG A 90 2.64 3.08 3.68
N SER A 91 2.99 4.19 3.05
CA SER A 91 2.12 5.38 3.02
C SER A 91 0.87 5.15 2.17
N VAL A 92 0.99 4.45 1.05
CA VAL A 92 -0.16 4.04 0.22
C VAL A 92 -1.09 3.11 0.99
N GLU A 93 -0.55 2.15 1.75
CA GLU A 93 -1.37 1.25 2.57
C GLU A 93 -2.17 2.00 3.63
N ARG A 94 -1.55 2.95 4.31
CA ARG A 94 -2.26 3.81 5.28
C ARG A 94 -3.37 4.62 4.62
N LEU A 95 -3.15 5.10 3.40
CA LEU A 95 -4.19 5.80 2.65
C LEU A 95 -5.36 4.86 2.33
N TRP A 96 -5.09 3.63 1.92
CA TRP A 96 -6.11 2.62 1.69
C TRP A 96 -6.93 2.35 2.95
N GLU A 97 -6.28 2.08 4.07
CA GLU A 97 -6.92 1.84 5.36
C GLU A 97 -7.82 3.02 5.78
N ALA A 98 -7.36 4.25 5.61
CA ALA A 98 -8.15 5.44 5.93
C ALA A 98 -9.35 5.60 4.99
N ALA A 99 -9.17 5.37 3.69
CA ALA A 99 -10.23 5.46 2.70
C ALA A 99 -11.30 4.37 2.90
N GLU A 100 -10.90 3.16 3.27
CA GLU A 100 -11.83 2.06 3.58
C GLU A 100 -12.66 2.37 4.82
N ARG A 101 -12.04 2.90 5.89
CA ARG A 101 -12.81 3.36 7.08
C ARG A 101 -13.83 4.44 6.71
N TRP A 102 -13.48 5.35 5.83
CA TRP A 102 -14.42 6.36 5.34
C TRP A 102 -15.58 5.71 4.57
N ALA A 103 -15.30 4.82 3.63
CA ALA A 103 -16.32 4.10 2.88
C ALA A 103 -17.24 3.29 3.78
N ASP A 104 -16.73 2.65 4.82
CA ASP A 104 -17.51 1.92 5.83
C ASP A 104 -18.41 2.86 6.65
N ALA A 105 -17.94 4.05 6.99
CA ALA A 105 -18.73 5.05 7.70
C ALA A 105 -19.88 5.57 6.82
N GLU A 106 -19.65 5.79 5.52
CA GLU A 106 -20.72 6.19 4.58
C GLU A 106 -21.80 5.10 4.48
N ARG A 107 -21.40 3.85 4.30
CA ARG A 107 -22.33 2.71 4.25
C ARG A 107 -23.17 2.57 5.53
N SER A 108 -22.56 2.76 6.69
CA SER A 108 -23.25 2.71 7.98
C SER A 108 -24.28 3.85 8.14
N SER A 109 -23.94 5.03 7.62
CA SER A 109 -24.85 6.18 7.62
C SER A 109 -26.05 5.94 6.71
N ASP A 110 -25.86 5.37 5.54
CA ASP A 110 -26.94 5.05 4.59
C ASP A 110 -27.89 4.01 5.20
N THR A 111 -27.37 2.94 5.79
CA THR A 111 -28.18 1.93 6.49
C THR A 111 -29.01 2.55 7.62
N ALA A 112 -28.44 3.47 8.39
CA ALA A 112 -29.17 4.17 9.46
C ALA A 112 -30.28 5.08 8.93
N ARG A 113 -30.06 5.75 7.78
CA ARG A 113 -31.07 6.58 7.12
C ARG A 113 -32.22 5.74 6.57
N GLU A 114 -31.94 4.64 5.88
CA GLU A 114 -32.95 3.69 5.38
C GLU A 114 -33.82 3.15 6.52
N ALA A 115 -33.21 2.71 7.62
CA ALA A 115 -33.93 2.24 8.80
C ALA A 115 -34.77 3.32 9.50
N ALA A 116 -34.37 4.59 9.42
CA ALA A 116 -35.17 5.73 9.94
C ALA A 116 -36.37 6.04 9.03
N GLU A 117 -36.20 5.96 7.72
CA GLU A 117 -37.26 6.17 6.74
C GLU A 117 -38.33 5.07 6.84
N GLU A 118 -37.96 3.81 7.00
CA GLU A 118 -38.91 2.71 7.21
C GLU A 118 -39.72 2.88 8.49
N ARG A 119 -39.11 3.32 9.59
CA ARG A 119 -39.79 3.61 10.85
C ARG A 119 -40.75 4.81 10.72
N GLY A 120 -40.38 5.84 9.95
CA GLY A 120 -41.20 7.02 9.68
C GLY A 120 -42.44 6.70 8.84
N SER A 121 -42.29 5.80 7.86
CA SER A 121 -43.42 5.38 7.00
C SER A 121 -44.45 4.52 7.73
N GLY A 122 -44.02 3.72 8.74
CA GLY A 122 -44.90 2.85 9.53
C GLY A 122 -45.86 3.56 10.44
N THR A 123 -45.56 4.80 10.86
CA THR A 123 -46.43 5.58 11.74
C THR A 123 -47.63 6.20 11.01
N ASN A 124 -47.56 6.35 9.70
CA ASN A 124 -48.64 6.98 8.93
C ASN A 124 -49.79 5.98 8.57
N CYS A 125 -49.53 4.68 8.69
CA CYS A 125 -50.53 3.64 8.38
C CYS A 125 -51.55 3.39 9.51
N ARG A 126 -51.22 3.78 10.79
CA ARG A 126 -52.08 3.52 11.94
C ARG A 126 -53.17 4.61 12.17
N ARG A 127 -53.20 5.72 11.44
CA ARG A 127 -54.20 6.78 11.60
C ARG A 127 -55.46 6.64 10.76
N ARG A 128 -55.56 5.59 9.91
CA ARG A 128 -56.71 5.40 9.01
C ARG A 128 -57.77 4.39 9.45
N SER A 129 -57.71 3.90 10.68
CA SER A 129 -58.72 2.95 11.17
C SER A 129 -59.46 3.49 12.40
N GLN A 130 -60.26 4.53 12.23
CA GLN A 130 -61.35 4.80 13.18
C GLN A 130 -62.62 4.19 12.59
N PRO A 131 -63.31 3.27 13.27
CA PRO A 131 -64.61 2.78 12.85
C PRO A 131 -65.65 3.88 13.05
N ARG A 132 -66.43 4.16 12.01
CA ARG A 132 -67.65 4.97 12.13
C ARG A 132 -68.65 4.20 12.96
N SER A 133 -69.12 4.81 14.05
CA SER A 133 -70.24 4.30 14.81
C SER A 133 -71.55 4.42 14.02
N PRO A 134 -72.45 3.39 14.08
CA PRO A 134 -73.79 3.48 13.47
C PRO A 134 -74.74 4.26 14.37
N HIS A 135 -75.56 5.08 13.73
CA HIS A 135 -76.81 5.63 14.31
C HIS A 135 -77.95 4.64 14.11
#